data_07d5b70dfa0dd453ce33fb9d2c3be6a2
#
_entry.id   07d5b70dfa0dd453ce33fb9d2c3be6a2
#
_cell.length_a   1.000
_cell.length_b   1.000
_cell.length_c   1.000
_cell.angle_alpha   90.00
_cell.angle_beta   90.00
_cell.angle_gamma   90.00
#
_symmetry.space_group_name_H-M   'P 1'
#
loop_
_entity.id
_entity.type
_entity.pdbx_description
1 polymer ?
#
loop_
_entity_poly.entity_id
_entity_poly.type
_entity_poly.pdbx_seq_one_letter_code
_entity_poly.pdbx_strand_id
1 'polypeptide(L)'
;MVFFPTPAGLSWGDVVIRFVDRHSVSVAAGEVTRTLHYAQMGMADGRNARPTKQWELLRAFAQGYGLLTWKSRYADRRNQKRSEYLARDLKAFFRIDGEPIVATDDGKGWRTIFALASDA
;
A
#
# COMPACT_ATOMS: atom_id res chain seq x y z
N MET A 1 9.05 5.49 -14.91
CA MET A 1 8.33 5.30 -13.63
C MET A 1 8.30 6.63 -12.89
N VAL A 2 7.12 7.01 -12.41
CA VAL A 2 6.96 8.20 -11.59
C VAL A 2 7.17 7.84 -10.13
N PHE A 3 7.88 8.67 -9.40
CA PHE A 3 8.09 8.50 -7.96
C PHE A 3 7.33 9.57 -7.21
N PHE A 4 6.90 9.25 -5.97
CA PHE A 4 6.27 10.23 -5.11
C PHE A 4 7.32 11.28 -4.68
N PRO A 5 6.97 12.57 -4.63
CA PRO A 5 7.90 13.62 -4.18
C PRO A 5 8.02 13.61 -2.66
N THR A 6 8.57 12.54 -2.11
CA THR A 6 8.68 12.33 -0.67
C THR A 6 9.72 13.27 -0.09
N PRO A 7 9.38 14.07 0.93
CA PRO A 7 10.37 14.89 1.63
C PRO A 7 11.45 14.04 2.28
N ALA A 8 12.67 14.56 2.34
CA ALA A 8 13.79 13.89 2.96
C ALA A 8 13.55 13.69 4.46
N GLY A 9 14.00 12.54 4.98
CA GLY A 9 13.93 12.25 6.41
C GLY A 9 12.62 11.68 6.91
N LEU A 10 11.65 11.44 6.02
CA LEU A 10 10.39 10.83 6.44
C LEU A 10 10.53 9.33 6.66
N SER A 11 9.75 8.82 7.61
CA SER A 11 9.59 7.39 7.84
C SER A 11 8.20 6.94 7.40
N TRP A 12 7.97 5.62 7.39
CA TRP A 12 6.67 5.06 7.01
C TRP A 12 5.53 5.54 7.92
N GLY A 13 5.81 5.82 9.19
CA GLY A 13 4.81 6.37 10.11
C GLY A 13 4.31 7.75 9.72
N ASP A 14 5.01 8.46 8.83
CA ASP A 14 4.62 9.79 8.36
C ASP A 14 3.77 9.75 7.09
N VAL A 15 3.48 8.56 6.56
CA VAL A 15 2.71 8.37 5.33
C VAL A 15 1.28 7.97 5.65
N VAL A 16 0.33 8.64 4.99
CA VAL A 16 -1.10 8.31 5.09
C VAL A 16 -1.63 8.06 3.69
N ILE A 17 -2.24 6.89 3.47
CA ILE A 17 -2.87 6.54 2.21
C ILE A 17 -4.35 6.29 2.47
N ARG A 18 -5.22 6.94 1.70
CA ARG A 18 -6.67 6.80 1.82
C ARG A 18 -7.27 6.55 0.44
N PHE A 19 -7.97 5.44 0.29
CA PHE A 19 -8.70 5.16 -0.95
C PHE A 19 -9.91 6.08 -1.04
N VAL A 20 -9.97 6.88 -2.10
CA VAL A 20 -11.11 7.76 -2.38
C VAL A 20 -12.12 7.06 -3.30
N ASP A 21 -11.65 6.12 -4.12
CA ASP A 21 -12.46 5.19 -4.89
C ASP A 21 -11.64 3.92 -5.17
N ARG A 22 -12.15 3.03 -6.03
CA ARG A 22 -11.49 1.74 -6.32
C ARG A 22 -10.16 1.90 -7.05
N HIS A 23 -9.94 3.03 -7.70
CA HIS A 23 -8.81 3.22 -8.61
C HIS A 23 -7.90 4.36 -8.19
N SER A 24 -8.23 5.10 -7.13
CA SER A 24 -7.50 6.29 -6.75
C SER A 24 -7.33 6.38 -5.24
N VAL A 25 -6.22 6.97 -4.83
CA VAL A 25 -5.90 7.20 -3.43
C VAL A 25 -5.48 8.65 -3.22
N SER A 26 -5.76 9.16 -2.02
CA SER A 26 -5.14 10.38 -1.52
C SER A 26 -3.95 9.97 -0.66
N VAL A 27 -2.78 10.52 -0.96
CA VAL A 27 -1.54 10.22 -0.25
C VAL A 27 -1.00 11.48 0.39
N ALA A 28 -0.73 11.42 1.68
CA ALA A 28 -0.05 12.49 2.42
C ALA A 28 1.25 11.94 2.99
N ALA A 29 2.35 12.64 2.73
CA ALA A 29 3.68 12.31 3.26
C ALA A 29 4.32 13.61 3.74
N GLY A 30 4.34 13.81 5.05
CA GLY A 30 4.72 15.10 5.62
C GLY A 30 3.77 16.20 5.15
N GLU A 31 4.31 17.24 4.54
CA GLU A 31 3.51 18.38 4.03
C GLU A 31 3.02 18.17 2.59
N VAL A 32 3.43 17.08 1.94
CA VAL A 32 3.08 16.81 0.53
C VAL A 32 1.82 15.95 0.49
N THR A 33 0.81 16.41 -0.25
CA THR A 33 -0.43 15.66 -0.47
C THR A 33 -0.69 15.56 -1.97
N ARG A 34 -1.04 14.36 -2.45
CA ARG A 34 -1.36 14.10 -3.85
C ARG A 34 -2.51 13.12 -3.95
N THR A 35 -3.35 13.28 -4.97
CA THR A 35 -4.33 12.25 -5.36
C THR A 35 -3.76 11.50 -6.56
N LEU A 36 -3.71 10.18 -6.46
CA LEU A 36 -3.03 9.33 -7.44
C LEU A 36 -3.94 8.21 -7.89
N HIS A 37 -3.86 7.90 -9.18
CA HIS A 37 -4.44 6.69 -9.78
C HIS A 37 -3.45 5.54 -9.63
N TYR A 38 -3.94 4.30 -9.58
CA TYR A 38 -3.05 3.13 -9.40
C TYR A 38 -1.94 3.06 -10.47
N ALA A 39 -2.23 3.50 -11.70
CA ALA A 39 -1.23 3.51 -12.77
C ALA A 39 -0.07 4.46 -12.46
N GLN A 40 -0.35 5.57 -11.77
CA GLN A 40 0.68 6.53 -11.37
C GLN A 40 1.58 5.97 -10.27
N MET A 41 1.10 4.98 -9.53
CA MET A 41 1.88 4.28 -8.50
C MET A 41 2.62 3.06 -9.04
N GLY A 42 2.58 2.82 -10.36
CA GLY A 42 3.22 1.67 -10.96
C GLY A 42 2.47 0.37 -10.75
N MET A 43 1.19 0.42 -10.43
CA MET A 43 0.37 -0.75 -10.13
C MET A 43 -0.67 -1.05 -11.21
N ALA A 44 -0.36 -0.72 -12.46
CA ALA A 44 -1.16 -1.09 -13.62
C ALA A 44 -0.47 -2.22 -14.39
N ASP A 45 -1.26 -3.19 -14.86
CA ASP A 45 -0.76 -4.24 -15.74
C ASP A 45 -0.41 -3.63 -17.10
N GLY A 46 0.82 -3.89 -17.58
CA GLY A 46 1.31 -3.31 -18.83
C GLY A 46 0.58 -3.80 -20.09
N ARG A 47 -0.19 -4.89 -19.99
CA ARG A 47 -0.90 -5.48 -21.13
C ARG A 47 -2.32 -4.98 -21.30
N ASN A 48 -3.03 -4.66 -20.21
CA ASN A 48 -4.44 -4.33 -20.25
C ASN A 48 -4.81 -3.11 -19.40
N ALA A 49 -3.82 -2.46 -18.79
CA ALA A 49 -3.99 -1.27 -17.93
C ALA A 49 -4.89 -1.50 -16.71
N ARG A 50 -5.15 -2.76 -16.33
CA ARG A 50 -5.93 -3.09 -15.15
C ARG A 50 -5.06 -3.03 -13.90
N PRO A 51 -5.66 -2.87 -12.70
CA PRO A 51 -4.90 -2.90 -11.46
C PRO A 51 -4.17 -4.23 -11.28
N THR A 52 -2.95 -4.18 -10.75
CA THR A 52 -2.19 -5.37 -10.41
C THR A 52 -2.73 -6.01 -9.13
N LYS A 53 -2.25 -7.22 -8.84
CA LYS A 53 -2.59 -7.91 -7.58
C LYS A 53 -2.08 -7.14 -6.37
N GLN A 54 -0.98 -6.42 -6.49
CA GLN A 54 -0.45 -5.55 -5.44
C GLN A 54 -1.44 -4.43 -5.09
N TRP A 55 -2.08 -3.82 -6.09
CA TRP A 55 -3.11 -2.82 -5.85
C TRP A 55 -4.32 -3.42 -5.12
N GLU A 56 -4.77 -4.61 -5.56
CA GLU A 56 -5.88 -5.30 -4.92
C GLU A 56 -5.55 -5.64 -3.45
N LEU A 57 -4.31 -6.05 -3.19
CA LEU A 57 -3.87 -6.34 -1.82
C LEU A 57 -3.83 -5.06 -0.98
N LEU A 58 -3.37 -3.94 -1.54
CA LEU A 58 -3.39 -2.65 -0.85
C LEU A 58 -4.81 -2.26 -0.46
N ARG A 59 -5.78 -2.48 -1.35
CA ARG A 59 -7.19 -2.25 -1.05
C ARG A 59 -7.69 -3.15 0.08
N ALA A 60 -7.30 -4.43 0.07
CA ALA A 60 -7.66 -5.36 1.14
C ALA A 60 -7.13 -4.89 2.50
N PHE A 61 -5.89 -4.43 2.55
CA PHE A 61 -5.32 -3.82 3.76
C PHE A 61 -6.11 -2.58 4.18
N ALA A 62 -6.52 -1.74 3.22
CA ALA A 62 -7.26 -0.51 3.51
C ALA A 62 -8.62 -0.79 4.16
N GLN A 63 -9.30 -1.85 3.74
CA GLN A 63 -10.58 -2.25 4.32
C GLN A 63 -10.43 -2.70 5.78
N GLY A 64 -9.25 -3.16 6.18
CA GLY A 64 -8.93 -3.51 7.56
C GLY A 64 -8.12 -2.42 8.28
N TYR A 65 -8.10 -1.20 7.76
CA TYR A 65 -7.34 -0.08 8.32
C TYR A 65 -5.85 -0.41 8.53
N GLY A 66 -5.27 -1.11 7.56
CA GLY A 66 -3.86 -1.49 7.57
C GLY A 66 -3.59 -2.85 8.19
N LEU A 67 -4.61 -3.61 8.56
CA LEU A 67 -4.46 -4.95 9.13
C LEU A 67 -5.06 -5.98 8.18
N LEU A 68 -4.29 -7.03 7.87
CA LEU A 68 -4.76 -8.19 7.11
C LEU A 68 -4.44 -9.44 7.91
N THR A 69 -5.46 -10.20 8.31
CA THR A 69 -5.30 -11.41 9.12
C THR A 69 -5.70 -12.65 8.33
N TRP A 70 -5.31 -13.84 8.82
CA TRP A 70 -5.74 -15.11 8.25
C TRP A 70 -7.27 -15.30 8.31
N LYS A 71 -7.95 -14.57 9.20
CA LYS A 71 -9.41 -14.57 9.30
C LYS A 71 -10.05 -13.58 8.32
N SER A 72 -9.26 -12.75 7.67
CA SER A 72 -9.75 -11.79 6.69
C SER A 72 -10.33 -12.54 5.48
N ARG A 73 -11.38 -11.96 4.88
CA ARG A 73 -11.98 -12.45 3.64
C ARG A 73 -10.95 -12.62 2.52
N TYR A 74 -9.88 -11.84 2.56
CA TYR A 74 -8.84 -11.82 1.52
C TYR A 74 -7.61 -12.62 1.90
N ALA A 75 -7.61 -13.35 3.02
CA ALA A 75 -6.46 -14.14 3.44
C ALA A 75 -6.24 -15.34 2.50
N ASP A 76 -4.99 -15.49 2.04
CA ASP A 76 -4.57 -16.53 1.12
C ASP A 76 -3.10 -16.81 1.42
N ARG A 77 -2.66 -18.06 1.23
CA ARG A 77 -1.25 -18.44 1.38
C ARG A 77 -0.31 -17.61 0.50
N ARG A 78 -0.81 -17.16 -0.66
CA ARG A 78 -0.04 -16.32 -1.59
C ARG A 78 0.15 -14.90 -1.07
N ASN A 79 -0.57 -14.50 -0.03
CA ASN A 79 -0.48 -13.14 0.50
C ASN A 79 0.89 -12.83 1.09
N GLN A 80 1.63 -13.83 1.57
CA GLN A 80 3.00 -13.61 2.02
C GLN A 80 3.86 -13.06 0.89
N LYS A 81 3.89 -13.74 -0.26
CA LYS A 81 4.63 -13.27 -1.45
C LYS A 81 4.09 -11.94 -1.96
N ARG A 82 2.76 -11.80 -2.03
CA ARG A 82 2.11 -10.58 -2.49
C ARG A 82 2.44 -9.40 -1.58
N SER A 83 2.50 -9.62 -0.27
CA SER A 83 2.90 -8.59 0.70
C SER A 83 4.35 -8.15 0.49
N GLU A 84 5.24 -9.10 0.20
CA GLU A 84 6.65 -8.80 -0.13
C GLU A 84 6.75 -7.95 -1.41
N TYR A 85 5.99 -8.31 -2.45
CA TYR A 85 5.99 -7.55 -3.70
C TYR A 85 5.37 -6.17 -3.52
N LEU A 86 4.29 -6.07 -2.75
CA LEU A 86 3.67 -4.78 -2.44
C LEU A 86 4.65 -3.89 -1.67
N ALA A 87 5.32 -4.44 -0.67
CA ALA A 87 6.32 -3.70 0.11
C ALA A 87 7.44 -3.19 -0.80
N ARG A 88 7.93 -4.03 -1.70
CA ARG A 88 8.97 -3.65 -2.68
C ARG A 88 8.49 -2.49 -3.55
N ASP A 89 7.27 -2.57 -4.07
CA ASP A 89 6.72 -1.54 -4.95
C ASP A 89 6.52 -0.22 -4.20
N LEU A 90 6.05 -0.28 -2.96
CA LEU A 90 5.90 0.92 -2.12
C LEU A 90 7.25 1.56 -1.79
N LYS A 91 8.26 0.76 -1.44
CA LYS A 91 9.61 1.26 -1.16
C LYS A 91 10.21 1.94 -2.38
N ALA A 92 10.02 1.38 -3.57
CA ALA A 92 10.51 1.97 -4.81
C ALA A 92 9.77 3.28 -5.13
N PHE A 93 8.46 3.32 -4.94
CA PHE A 93 7.65 4.49 -5.27
C PHE A 93 7.90 5.66 -4.32
N PHE A 94 7.89 5.41 -3.02
CA PHE A 94 8.08 6.45 -2.00
C PHE A 94 9.56 6.73 -1.68
N ARG A 95 10.45 5.80 -1.97
CA ARG A 95 11.89 5.90 -1.68
C ARG A 95 12.15 6.15 -0.18
N ILE A 96 11.40 5.43 0.66
CA ILE A 96 11.57 5.46 2.12
C ILE A 96 12.22 4.15 2.55
N ASP A 97 13.24 4.24 3.41
CA ASP A 97 13.90 3.07 3.98
C ASP A 97 13.02 2.39 5.03
N GLY A 98 13.30 1.12 5.30
CA GLY A 98 12.57 0.33 6.28
C GLY A 98 11.42 -0.44 5.64
N GLU A 99 10.76 -1.27 6.44
CA GLU A 99 9.69 -2.13 5.96
C GLU A 99 8.33 -1.45 6.13
N PRO A 100 7.57 -1.25 5.04
CA PRO A 100 6.23 -0.65 5.13
C PRO A 100 5.16 -1.60 5.63
N ILE A 101 5.39 -2.92 5.52
CA ILE A 101 4.46 -3.97 5.92
C ILE A 101 5.23 -4.98 6.75
N VAL A 102 4.69 -5.33 7.92
CA VAL A 102 5.33 -6.28 8.84
C VAL A 102 4.33 -7.34 9.27
N ALA A 103 4.84 -8.52 9.68
CA ALA A 103 4.00 -9.54 10.28
C ALA A 103 3.51 -9.07 11.65
N THR A 104 2.29 -9.49 12.02
CA THR A 104 1.75 -9.20 13.34
C THR A 104 2.46 -10.04 14.39
N ASP A 105 2.48 -9.55 15.65
CA ASP A 105 3.19 -10.21 16.74
C ASP A 105 2.67 -11.63 17.03
N ASP A 106 1.39 -11.88 16.77
CA ASP A 106 0.77 -13.19 16.98
C ASP A 106 0.99 -14.15 15.79
N GLY A 107 1.66 -13.68 14.72
CA GLY A 107 1.92 -14.48 13.54
C GLY A 107 0.69 -14.79 12.69
N LYS A 108 -0.44 -14.12 12.95
CA LYS A 108 -1.71 -14.42 12.28
C LYS A 108 -2.06 -13.47 11.13
N GLY A 109 -1.15 -12.59 10.76
CA GLY A 109 -1.41 -11.66 9.68
C GLY A 109 -0.28 -10.67 9.45
N TRP A 110 -0.63 -9.58 8.78
CA TRP A 110 0.28 -8.50 8.42
C TRP A 110 -0.36 -7.17 8.75
N ARG A 111 0.46 -6.17 9.03
CA ARG A 111 0.01 -4.79 9.23
C ARG A 111 0.92 -3.82 8.50
N THR A 112 0.34 -2.70 8.11
CA THR A 112 1.10 -1.60 7.52
C THR A 112 1.65 -0.71 8.62
N ILE A 113 2.85 -0.18 8.40
CA ILE A 113 3.43 0.83 9.31
C ILE A 113 2.84 2.21 8.98
N PHE A 114 2.57 2.49 7.70
CA PHE A 114 1.88 3.71 7.29
C PHE A 114 0.38 3.61 7.61
N ALA A 115 -0.27 4.76 7.80
CA ALA A 115 -1.71 4.80 8.02
C ALA A 115 -2.44 4.53 6.70
N LEU A 116 -3.47 3.69 6.76
CA LEU A 116 -4.18 3.24 5.57
C LEU A 116 -5.67 3.13 5.89
N ALA A 117 -6.51 3.71 5.04
CA ALA A 117 -7.96 3.70 5.21
C ALA A 117 -8.65 3.70 3.85
N SER A 118 -9.95 3.42 3.86
CA SER A 118 -10.77 3.46 2.66
C SER A 118 -12.07 4.23 2.94
N ASP A 119 -12.36 5.19 2.06
CA ASP A 119 -13.64 5.89 2.03
C ASP A 119 -14.60 5.29 0.98
N ALA A 120 -14.10 4.31 0.25
CA ALA A 120 -14.85 3.64 -0.82
C ALA A 120 -15.63 2.44 -0.32
#